data_562c7bd694381fc9a9e0f1731e3e6a5b
#
_entry.id   562c7bd694381fc9a9e0f1731e3e6a5b
#
_cell.length_a   1.000
_cell.length_b   1.000
_cell.length_c   1.000
_cell.angle_alpha   90.00
_cell.angle_beta   90.00
_cell.angle_gamma   90.00
#
_symmetry.space_group_name_H-M   'P 1'
#
loop_
_entity.id
_entity.type
_entity.pdbx_description
1 polymer ?
#
loop_
_entity_poly.entity_id
_entity_poly.type
_entity_poly.pdbx_seq_one_letter_code
_entity_poly.pdbx_strand_id
1 'polypeptide(L)'
;MKFIKIAAAAALAAAFTLAQAGTAEDRQKEGEAAVAAARAATVKGPSDVKLRDQAVLKLPAGMEYIPQPQAGRLMQAMGNSSDDRLIGLVQSSGDPQWLVVARYEDAGYIKDDDAKDWNVDDLFKSLKEGTEAGNKRRREQGFPELEIVGWVQKPSYDAASHRLVWSMAARTPGENEAQQSINYNTYALGREGYITLNLITSRATIEADKPVAGQLLSALNFNGGKGYADFNSSTDKVAEYGLAALVAGVAVKKLGLFAVIAAFFLKFAKIALLAGAGLLAVIGKFFSRKKSDT
;
A
#
# COMPACT_ATOMS: atom_id res chain seq x y z
N MET A 1 -19.18 13.37 -23.46
CA MET A 1 -18.57 14.38 -22.58
C MET A 1 -18.96 14.19 -21.10
N LYS A 2 -19.09 12.94 -20.58
CA LYS A 2 -19.41 12.69 -19.14
C LYS A 2 -18.27 12.01 -18.35
N PHE A 3 -17.11 11.78 -18.99
CA PHE A 3 -15.95 11.07 -18.39
C PHE A 3 -15.10 11.91 -17.43
N ILE A 4 -15.43 13.20 -17.21
CA ILE A 4 -14.56 14.13 -16.46
C ILE A 4 -14.81 14.08 -14.95
N LYS A 5 -15.87 13.41 -14.45
CA LYS A 5 -16.23 13.45 -13.03
C LYS A 5 -15.47 12.46 -12.12
N ILE A 6 -14.78 11.46 -12.67
CA ILE A 6 -13.96 10.52 -11.89
C ILE A 6 -12.57 11.08 -11.56
N ALA A 7 -12.13 12.13 -12.26
CA ALA A 7 -10.78 12.70 -12.11
C ALA A 7 -10.50 13.34 -10.73
N ALA A 8 -11.51 13.61 -9.92
CA ALA A 8 -11.31 14.28 -8.63
C ALA A 8 -10.93 13.33 -7.48
N ALA A 9 -11.18 12.01 -7.60
CA ALA A 9 -10.94 11.05 -6.51
C ALA A 9 -9.59 10.31 -6.57
N ALA A 10 -8.82 10.45 -7.66
CA ALA A 10 -7.62 9.62 -7.91
C ALA A 10 -6.29 10.19 -7.35
N ALA A 11 -6.33 11.18 -6.47
CA ALA A 11 -5.13 11.95 -6.07
C ALA A 11 -4.22 11.29 -5.02
N LEU A 12 -4.28 10.00 -4.75
CA LEU A 12 -3.59 9.40 -3.60
C LEU A 12 -2.41 8.46 -3.92
N ALA A 13 -1.72 8.59 -5.04
CA ALA A 13 -0.45 7.87 -5.24
C ALA A 13 0.43 8.57 -6.31
N ALA A 14 1.11 9.64 -5.95
CA ALA A 14 2.07 10.27 -6.85
C ALA A 14 3.50 10.14 -6.32
N ALA A 15 4.33 9.32 -6.98
CA ALA A 15 5.77 9.49 -7.03
C ALA A 15 6.15 9.87 -8.46
N PHE A 16 6.78 11.03 -8.60
CA PHE A 16 7.08 11.68 -9.88
C PHE A 16 8.36 11.18 -10.52
N THR A 17 8.32 11.04 -11.84
CA THR A 17 9.47 11.26 -12.72
C THR A 17 9.21 12.51 -13.56
N LEU A 18 10.25 13.33 -13.72
CA LEU A 18 10.22 14.65 -14.34
C LEU A 18 9.54 14.70 -15.71
N ALA A 19 8.66 15.63 -15.79
CA ALA A 19 7.93 16.24 -16.85
C ALA A 19 8.53 16.18 -18.26
N GLN A 20 7.75 15.71 -19.19
CA GLN A 20 7.61 16.40 -20.48
C GLN A 20 6.41 17.33 -20.32
N ALA A 21 6.66 18.63 -20.29
CA ALA A 21 5.66 19.68 -20.24
C ALA A 21 4.98 19.80 -21.60
N GLY A 22 4.10 18.86 -21.92
CA GLY A 22 3.18 18.98 -23.04
C GLY A 22 2.14 20.08 -22.76
N THR A 23 1.65 20.71 -23.83
CA THR A 23 0.55 21.70 -23.75
C THR A 23 -0.70 21.05 -23.11
N ALA A 24 -1.67 21.85 -22.68
CA ALA A 24 -2.97 21.32 -22.21
C ALA A 24 -3.66 20.49 -23.30
N GLU A 25 -3.48 20.87 -24.58
CA GLU A 25 -3.99 20.14 -25.73
C GLU A 25 -3.31 18.78 -25.91
N ASP A 26 -1.97 18.70 -25.74
CA ASP A 26 -1.23 17.43 -25.79
C ASP A 26 -1.67 16.47 -24.69
N ARG A 27 -1.89 16.97 -23.47
CA ARG A 27 -2.39 16.15 -22.36
C ARG A 27 -3.81 15.64 -22.61
N GLN A 28 -4.66 16.47 -23.23
CA GLN A 28 -6.02 16.04 -23.60
C GLN A 28 -5.98 14.95 -24.67
N LYS A 29 -5.21 15.12 -25.73
CA LYS A 29 -5.02 14.12 -26.80
C LYS A 29 -4.47 12.80 -26.25
N GLU A 30 -3.47 12.88 -25.37
CA GLU A 30 -2.93 11.67 -24.71
C GLU A 30 -3.98 10.99 -23.83
N GLY A 31 -4.78 11.75 -23.09
CA GLY A 31 -5.89 11.22 -22.30
C GLY A 31 -6.93 10.49 -23.17
N GLU A 32 -7.35 11.08 -24.27
CA GLU A 32 -8.28 10.46 -25.21
C GLU A 32 -7.70 9.19 -25.85
N ALA A 33 -6.42 9.21 -26.23
CA ALA A 33 -5.73 8.06 -26.77
C ALA A 33 -5.55 6.94 -25.72
N ALA A 34 -5.26 7.28 -24.46
CA ALA A 34 -5.18 6.32 -23.36
C ALA A 34 -6.52 5.63 -23.10
N VAL A 35 -7.62 6.40 -23.09
CA VAL A 35 -8.98 5.86 -22.94
C VAL A 35 -9.34 4.94 -24.11
N ALA A 36 -9.05 5.35 -25.34
CA ALA A 36 -9.32 4.52 -26.53
C ALA A 36 -8.54 3.20 -26.49
N ALA A 37 -7.24 3.26 -26.15
CA ALA A 37 -6.40 2.06 -26.00
C ALA A 37 -6.88 1.14 -24.87
N ALA A 38 -7.30 1.70 -23.72
CA ALA A 38 -7.86 0.94 -22.62
C ALA A 38 -9.13 0.21 -23.04
N ARG A 39 -10.05 0.90 -23.71
CA ARG A 39 -11.30 0.28 -24.23
C ARG A 39 -11.02 -0.86 -25.21
N ALA A 40 -10.05 -0.70 -26.10
CA ALA A 40 -9.70 -1.72 -27.09
C ALA A 40 -9.12 -2.99 -26.46
N ALA A 41 -8.44 -2.85 -25.29
CA ALA A 41 -7.80 -3.95 -24.59
C ALA A 41 -8.66 -4.54 -23.46
N THR A 42 -9.82 -3.96 -23.19
CA THR A 42 -10.69 -4.35 -22.08
C THR A 42 -11.19 -5.79 -22.22
N VAL A 43 -11.02 -6.58 -21.16
CA VAL A 43 -11.58 -7.92 -20.99
C VAL A 43 -12.89 -7.79 -20.22
N LYS A 44 -13.97 -8.33 -20.77
CA LYS A 44 -15.30 -8.32 -20.12
C LYS A 44 -15.53 -9.57 -19.29
N GLY A 45 -16.11 -9.41 -18.11
CA GLY A 45 -16.58 -10.53 -17.31
C GLY A 45 -17.94 -11.08 -17.80
N PRO A 46 -18.27 -12.38 -17.57
CA PRO A 46 -17.44 -13.29 -16.78
C PRO A 46 -16.22 -13.81 -17.57
N SER A 47 -15.04 -13.80 -16.97
CA SER A 47 -13.79 -14.23 -17.60
C SER A 47 -12.73 -14.53 -16.56
N ASP A 48 -11.81 -15.44 -16.84
CA ASP A 48 -10.64 -15.71 -16.01
C ASP A 48 -9.49 -14.79 -16.44
N VAL A 49 -9.09 -13.89 -15.55
CA VAL A 49 -7.99 -12.94 -15.77
C VAL A 49 -6.76 -13.40 -15.00
N LYS A 50 -5.68 -13.66 -15.72
CA LYS A 50 -4.40 -14.01 -15.12
C LYS A 50 -3.76 -12.75 -14.49
N LEU A 51 -3.47 -12.82 -13.19
CA LEU A 51 -2.74 -11.81 -12.45
C LEU A 51 -1.28 -12.25 -12.30
N ARG A 52 -0.49 -12.06 -13.36
CA ARG A 52 0.86 -12.60 -13.52
C ARG A 52 0.86 -14.14 -13.41
N ASP A 53 1.91 -14.70 -12.82
CA ASP A 53 2.03 -16.12 -12.43
C ASP A 53 1.46 -16.40 -11.03
N GLN A 54 0.93 -15.38 -10.35
CA GLN A 54 0.55 -15.46 -8.94
C GLN A 54 -0.88 -15.95 -8.72
N ALA A 55 -1.82 -15.44 -9.47
CA ALA A 55 -3.23 -15.71 -9.24
C ALA A 55 -4.09 -15.61 -10.49
N VAL A 56 -5.33 -16.10 -10.38
CA VAL A 56 -6.40 -15.86 -11.34
C VAL A 56 -7.53 -15.10 -10.65
N LEU A 57 -7.96 -14.01 -11.27
CA LEU A 57 -9.19 -13.31 -10.90
C LEU A 57 -10.33 -13.82 -11.79
N LYS A 58 -11.30 -14.50 -11.20
CA LYS A 58 -12.56 -14.84 -11.87
C LYS A 58 -13.43 -13.60 -11.97
N LEU A 59 -13.17 -12.79 -13.00
CA LEU A 59 -13.82 -11.50 -13.21
C LEU A 59 -15.33 -11.69 -13.31
N PRO A 60 -16.15 -11.08 -12.43
CA PRO A 60 -17.60 -11.26 -12.46
C PRO A 60 -18.26 -10.63 -13.68
N ALA A 61 -19.47 -11.09 -14.02
CA ALA A 61 -20.32 -10.44 -15.00
C ALA A 61 -20.61 -8.98 -14.58
N GLY A 62 -20.71 -8.07 -15.55
CA GLY A 62 -20.91 -6.65 -15.29
C GLY A 62 -19.66 -5.88 -14.88
N MET A 63 -18.50 -6.55 -14.87
CA MET A 63 -17.20 -5.93 -14.62
C MET A 63 -16.29 -6.04 -15.85
N GLU A 64 -15.36 -5.12 -15.95
CA GLU A 64 -14.38 -5.02 -17.02
C GLU A 64 -12.98 -4.91 -16.43
N TYR A 65 -12.03 -5.61 -17.03
CA TYR A 65 -10.61 -5.55 -16.65
C TYR A 65 -9.79 -4.91 -17.75
N ILE A 66 -8.97 -3.92 -17.38
CA ILE A 66 -8.02 -3.25 -18.27
C ILE A 66 -6.63 -3.77 -17.92
N PRO A 67 -5.96 -4.50 -18.84
CA PRO A 67 -4.63 -5.07 -18.59
C PRO A 67 -3.51 -4.04 -18.73
N GLN A 68 -2.31 -4.41 -18.31
CA GLN A 68 -1.09 -3.72 -18.72
C GLN A 68 -0.80 -3.98 -20.23
N PRO A 69 -0.17 -3.02 -20.93
CA PRO A 69 0.31 -1.70 -20.45
C PRO A 69 -0.75 -0.60 -20.44
N GLN A 70 -1.97 -0.86 -20.92
CA GLN A 70 -3.02 0.15 -21.06
C GLN A 70 -3.50 0.70 -19.71
N ALA A 71 -3.55 -0.14 -18.68
CA ALA A 71 -3.82 0.30 -17.31
C ALA A 71 -2.81 1.35 -16.85
N GLY A 72 -1.53 1.12 -17.10
CA GLY A 72 -0.47 2.06 -16.75
C GLY A 72 -0.58 3.40 -17.49
N ARG A 73 -0.86 3.34 -18.79
CA ARG A 73 -1.07 4.53 -19.62
C ARG A 73 -2.28 5.34 -19.15
N LEU A 74 -3.37 4.66 -18.81
CA LEU A 74 -4.57 5.31 -18.27
C LEU A 74 -4.31 5.96 -16.92
N MET A 75 -3.60 5.28 -16.01
CA MET A 75 -3.21 5.84 -14.71
C MET A 75 -2.35 7.09 -14.88
N GLN A 76 -1.37 7.08 -15.79
CA GLN A 76 -0.53 8.25 -16.10
C GLN A 76 -1.34 9.42 -16.67
N ALA A 77 -2.28 9.14 -17.58
CA ALA A 77 -3.16 10.16 -18.14
C ALA A 77 -4.08 10.80 -17.07
N MET A 78 -4.39 10.08 -16.00
CA MET A 78 -5.11 10.58 -14.81
C MET A 78 -4.18 11.28 -13.80
N GLY A 79 -2.90 11.47 -14.08
CA GLY A 79 -1.93 12.11 -13.19
C GLY A 79 -1.38 11.19 -12.09
N ASN A 80 -1.58 9.87 -12.21
CA ASN A 80 -1.04 8.90 -11.26
C ASN A 80 0.26 8.29 -11.76
N SER A 81 1.13 7.88 -10.82
CA SER A 81 2.31 7.09 -11.18
C SER A 81 1.90 5.66 -11.56
N SER A 82 2.62 5.10 -12.53
CA SER A 82 2.57 3.69 -12.86
C SER A 82 3.94 3.07 -12.61
N ASP A 83 3.96 1.92 -11.96
CA ASP A 83 5.15 1.13 -11.71
C ASP A 83 4.89 -0.36 -12.01
N ASP A 84 5.94 -1.17 -11.89
CA ASP A 84 5.89 -2.60 -12.21
C ASP A 84 4.92 -3.39 -11.31
N ARG A 85 4.49 -2.85 -10.18
CA ARG A 85 3.53 -3.48 -9.27
C ARG A 85 2.11 -3.45 -9.81
N LEU A 86 1.77 -2.46 -10.65
CA LEU A 86 0.45 -2.38 -11.28
C LEU A 86 0.22 -3.59 -12.18
N ILE A 87 -0.86 -4.34 -11.93
CA ILE A 87 -1.27 -5.50 -12.74
C ILE A 87 -2.33 -5.08 -13.74
N GLY A 88 -3.30 -4.30 -13.31
CA GLY A 88 -4.40 -3.83 -14.12
C GLY A 88 -5.41 -3.02 -13.33
N LEU A 89 -6.51 -2.69 -14.00
CA LEU A 89 -7.63 -1.97 -13.39
C LEU A 89 -8.92 -2.76 -13.60
N VAL A 90 -9.84 -2.69 -12.63
CA VAL A 90 -11.20 -3.22 -12.77
C VAL A 90 -12.20 -2.09 -12.61
N GLN A 91 -13.23 -2.09 -13.44
CA GLN A 91 -14.31 -1.10 -13.39
C GLN A 91 -15.67 -1.79 -13.67
N SER A 92 -16.77 -1.08 -13.42
CA SER A 92 -18.09 -1.53 -13.87
C SER A 92 -18.22 -1.42 -15.39
N SER A 93 -18.97 -2.33 -16.00
CA SER A 93 -19.32 -2.21 -17.43
C SER A 93 -20.25 -1.03 -17.65
N GLY A 94 -20.05 -0.29 -18.73
CA GLY A 94 -20.87 0.86 -19.09
C GLY A 94 -20.30 2.18 -18.59
N ASP A 95 -21.00 2.87 -17.68
CA ASP A 95 -20.55 4.14 -17.08
C ASP A 95 -19.87 3.84 -15.72
N PRO A 96 -18.53 3.85 -15.64
CA PRO A 96 -17.84 3.43 -14.43
C PRO A 96 -18.06 4.45 -13.30
N GLN A 97 -18.60 3.97 -12.18
CA GLN A 97 -18.83 4.74 -10.97
C GLN A 97 -17.70 4.57 -9.96
N TRP A 98 -16.90 3.53 -10.10
CA TRP A 98 -15.78 3.18 -9.25
C TRP A 98 -14.63 2.58 -10.06
N LEU A 99 -13.45 2.60 -9.48
CA LEU A 99 -12.24 2.02 -10.07
C LEU A 99 -11.53 1.17 -9.02
N VAL A 100 -11.17 -0.06 -9.37
CA VAL A 100 -10.29 -0.90 -8.55
C VAL A 100 -8.91 -0.96 -9.20
N VAL A 101 -7.89 -0.60 -8.44
CA VAL A 101 -6.48 -0.69 -8.84
C VAL A 101 -5.92 -2.01 -8.31
N ALA A 102 -5.57 -2.92 -9.21
CA ALA A 102 -4.96 -4.19 -8.88
C ALA A 102 -3.42 -4.09 -8.94
N ARG A 103 -2.73 -4.47 -7.85
CA ARG A 103 -1.27 -4.48 -7.76
C ARG A 103 -0.78 -5.78 -7.15
N TYR A 104 0.43 -6.20 -7.52
CA TYR A 104 1.18 -7.25 -6.86
C TYR A 104 2.46 -6.69 -6.26
N GLU A 105 2.74 -7.02 -5.02
CA GLU A 105 3.96 -6.67 -4.31
C GLU A 105 4.74 -7.94 -3.99
N ASP A 106 5.93 -8.10 -4.60
CA ASP A 106 6.88 -9.16 -4.30
C ASP A 106 7.66 -8.81 -3.02
N ALA A 107 6.96 -8.83 -1.90
CA ALA A 107 7.54 -8.49 -0.60
C ALA A 107 8.24 -9.67 0.08
N GLY A 108 7.93 -10.89 -0.34
CA GLY A 108 8.13 -12.10 0.41
C GLY A 108 6.91 -12.42 1.29
N TYR A 109 6.99 -13.52 2.02
CA TYR A 109 5.94 -13.98 2.92
C TYR A 109 5.70 -12.99 4.07
N ILE A 110 4.49 -12.45 4.16
CA ILE A 110 4.08 -11.55 5.24
C ILE A 110 3.65 -12.38 6.43
N LYS A 111 4.35 -12.32 7.55
CA LYS A 111 3.89 -12.92 8.81
C LYS A 111 2.68 -12.17 9.32
N ASP A 112 1.69 -12.91 9.79
CA ASP A 112 0.41 -12.37 10.27
C ASP A 112 0.26 -12.43 11.80
N ASP A 113 1.34 -12.75 12.52
CA ASP A 113 1.36 -12.87 13.98
C ASP A 113 0.98 -11.57 14.70
N ASP A 114 1.31 -10.42 14.11
CA ASP A 114 1.06 -9.09 14.66
C ASP A 114 -0.40 -8.64 14.55
N ALA A 115 -1.24 -9.36 13.79
CA ALA A 115 -2.67 -9.04 13.67
C ALA A 115 -3.45 -9.13 14.99
N LYS A 116 -2.94 -9.88 15.96
CA LYS A 116 -3.59 -10.09 17.28
C LYS A 116 -3.37 -8.93 18.23
N ASP A 117 -2.26 -8.20 18.03
CA ASP A 117 -1.73 -7.25 19.02
C ASP A 117 -1.69 -5.80 18.51
N TRP A 118 -2.13 -5.54 17.28
CA TRP A 118 -2.09 -4.18 16.75
C TRP A 118 -3.10 -3.25 17.43
N ASN A 119 -2.64 -2.03 17.69
CA ASN A 119 -3.49 -0.96 18.20
C ASN A 119 -4.01 -0.12 17.03
N VAL A 120 -5.33 -0.12 16.82
CA VAL A 120 -5.98 0.59 15.70
C VAL A 120 -5.77 2.11 15.78
N ASP A 121 -5.67 2.68 16.98
CA ASP A 121 -5.45 4.10 17.17
C ASP A 121 -4.00 4.49 16.84
N ASP A 122 -3.01 3.64 17.17
CA ASP A 122 -1.62 3.83 16.78
C ASP A 122 -1.44 3.71 15.27
N LEU A 123 -2.13 2.77 14.62
CA LEU A 123 -2.16 2.65 13.16
C LEU A 123 -2.73 3.91 12.51
N PHE A 124 -3.83 4.45 13.06
CA PHE A 124 -4.44 5.68 12.58
C PHE A 124 -3.53 6.90 12.74
N LYS A 125 -2.87 7.00 13.87
CA LYS A 125 -1.86 8.03 14.12
C LYS A 125 -0.73 7.95 13.09
N SER A 126 -0.21 6.76 12.84
CA SER A 126 0.86 6.54 11.85
C SER A 126 0.42 6.93 10.44
N LEU A 127 -0.84 6.64 10.05
CA LEU A 127 -1.40 7.08 8.77
C LEU A 127 -1.47 8.60 8.65
N LYS A 128 -1.91 9.30 9.70
CA LYS A 128 -1.92 10.77 9.74
C LYS A 128 -0.52 11.35 9.61
N GLU A 129 0.44 10.85 10.38
CA GLU A 129 1.83 11.28 10.34
C GLU A 129 2.45 11.05 8.96
N GLY A 130 2.19 9.88 8.35
CA GLY A 130 2.63 9.57 6.99
C GLY A 130 2.02 10.49 5.92
N THR A 131 0.74 10.84 6.07
CA THR A 131 0.06 11.78 5.19
C THR A 131 0.64 13.18 5.32
N GLU A 132 0.87 13.66 6.55
CA GLU A 132 1.49 14.96 6.79
C GLU A 132 2.91 15.03 6.22
N ALA A 133 3.73 14.00 6.40
CA ALA A 133 5.04 13.91 5.76
C ALA A 133 4.94 13.92 4.22
N GLY A 134 3.87 13.33 3.67
CA GLY A 134 3.54 13.39 2.24
C GLY A 134 3.12 14.77 1.77
N ASN A 135 2.39 15.52 2.59
CA ASN A 135 1.90 16.87 2.28
C ASN A 135 3.05 17.85 2.00
N LYS A 136 4.19 17.72 2.69
CA LYS A 136 5.38 18.53 2.39
C LYS A 136 5.76 18.42 0.90
N ARG A 137 5.85 17.20 0.37
CA ARG A 137 6.17 16.98 -1.06
C ARG A 137 5.06 17.46 -1.96
N ARG A 138 3.79 17.31 -1.57
CA ARG A 138 2.64 17.80 -2.33
C ARG A 138 2.72 19.31 -2.50
N ARG A 139 2.99 20.07 -1.41
CA ARG A 139 3.20 21.53 -1.46
C ARG A 139 4.35 21.92 -2.40
N GLU A 140 5.49 21.25 -2.29
CA GLU A 140 6.66 21.48 -3.15
C GLU A 140 6.34 21.25 -4.64
N GLN A 141 5.40 20.38 -4.93
CA GLN A 141 4.97 20.03 -6.30
C GLN A 141 3.71 20.79 -6.76
N GLY A 142 3.19 21.71 -5.94
CA GLY A 142 2.00 22.50 -6.28
C GLY A 142 0.67 21.75 -6.19
N PHE A 143 0.62 20.61 -5.48
CA PHE A 143 -0.62 19.87 -5.24
C PHE A 143 -1.28 20.27 -3.92
N PRO A 144 -2.62 20.20 -3.83
CA PRO A 144 -3.34 20.40 -2.58
C PRO A 144 -2.90 19.38 -1.52
N GLU A 145 -2.90 19.81 -0.26
CA GLU A 145 -2.68 18.92 0.87
C GLU A 145 -3.85 17.96 1.04
N LEU A 146 -3.58 16.85 1.75
CA LEU A 146 -4.59 15.87 2.13
C LEU A 146 -4.74 15.80 3.65
N GLU A 147 -5.96 15.72 4.11
CA GLU A 147 -6.33 15.50 5.49
C GLU A 147 -6.98 14.13 5.64
N ILE A 148 -6.46 13.28 6.53
CA ILE A 148 -7.13 12.04 6.92
C ILE A 148 -8.24 12.39 7.91
N VAL A 149 -9.48 12.12 7.51
CA VAL A 149 -10.68 12.47 8.29
C VAL A 149 -10.97 11.41 9.36
N GLY A 150 -11.00 10.14 8.95
CA GLY A 150 -11.34 9.04 9.86
C GLY A 150 -11.38 7.69 9.16
N TRP A 151 -11.55 6.63 9.95
CA TRP A 151 -11.84 5.32 9.42
C TRP A 151 -13.23 5.27 8.78
N VAL A 152 -13.32 4.68 7.60
CA VAL A 152 -14.57 4.20 7.01
C VAL A 152 -14.75 2.72 7.36
N GLN A 153 -13.66 1.96 7.32
CA GLN A 153 -13.55 0.58 7.77
C GLN A 153 -12.27 0.44 8.59
N LYS A 154 -12.39 0.12 9.87
CA LYS A 154 -11.21 -0.20 10.69
C LYS A 154 -10.49 -1.44 10.13
N PRO A 155 -9.16 -1.56 10.29
CA PRO A 155 -8.42 -2.72 9.87
C PRO A 155 -9.01 -4.01 10.45
N SER A 156 -9.24 -4.97 9.58
CA SER A 156 -9.75 -6.29 9.90
C SER A 156 -9.00 -7.33 9.10
N TYR A 157 -8.44 -8.31 9.78
CA TYR A 157 -7.74 -9.44 9.17
C TYR A 157 -8.51 -10.73 9.41
N ASP A 158 -8.77 -11.46 8.34
CA ASP A 158 -9.31 -12.81 8.37
C ASP A 158 -8.17 -13.82 8.18
N ALA A 159 -7.78 -14.46 9.26
CA ALA A 159 -6.70 -15.45 9.26
C ALA A 159 -7.07 -16.75 8.51
N ALA A 160 -8.35 -17.06 8.32
CA ALA A 160 -8.76 -18.25 7.58
C ALA A 160 -8.57 -18.09 6.06
N SER A 161 -8.79 -16.89 5.56
CA SER A 161 -8.62 -16.57 4.13
C SER A 161 -7.35 -15.75 3.83
N HIS A 162 -6.58 -15.38 4.84
CA HIS A 162 -5.38 -14.53 4.77
C HIS A 162 -5.63 -13.21 4.04
N ARG A 163 -6.71 -12.52 4.46
CA ARG A 163 -7.18 -11.29 3.84
C ARG A 163 -7.25 -10.15 4.85
N LEU A 164 -6.66 -9.03 4.47
CA LEU A 164 -6.71 -7.79 5.25
C LEU A 164 -7.55 -6.76 4.50
N VAL A 165 -8.43 -6.09 5.23
CA VAL A 165 -9.28 -5.01 4.70
C VAL A 165 -9.23 -3.83 5.64
N TRP A 166 -9.12 -2.62 5.09
CA TRP A 166 -9.27 -1.36 5.82
C TRP A 166 -9.58 -0.21 4.88
N SER A 167 -10.20 0.84 5.41
CA SER A 167 -10.52 2.01 4.60
C SER A 167 -10.55 3.28 5.44
N MET A 168 -10.17 4.38 4.82
CA MET A 168 -10.22 5.71 5.41
C MET A 168 -10.79 6.73 4.44
N ALA A 169 -11.39 7.78 5.00
CA ALA A 169 -11.76 8.96 4.27
C ALA A 169 -10.62 9.98 4.30
N ALA A 170 -10.37 10.59 3.16
CA ALA A 170 -9.44 11.70 3.00
C ALA A 170 -10.12 12.83 2.22
N ARG A 171 -9.70 14.07 2.47
CA ARG A 171 -10.17 15.26 1.76
C ARG A 171 -9.07 16.27 1.57
N THR A 172 -9.28 17.20 0.66
CA THR A 172 -8.51 18.45 0.65
C THR A 172 -9.04 19.36 1.77
N PRO A 173 -8.19 20.07 2.53
CA PRO A 173 -8.65 21.03 3.53
C PRO A 173 -9.64 22.03 2.95
N GLY A 174 -10.80 22.18 3.62
CA GLY A 174 -11.88 23.06 3.18
C GLY A 174 -12.97 22.36 2.35
N GLU A 175 -12.75 21.12 1.88
CA GLU A 175 -13.80 20.34 1.23
C GLU A 175 -14.85 19.84 2.23
N ASN A 176 -16.10 19.75 1.77
CA ASN A 176 -17.19 19.20 2.57
C ASN A 176 -17.18 17.67 2.59
N GLU A 177 -18.06 17.06 3.40
CA GLU A 177 -18.11 15.61 3.56
C GLU A 177 -18.39 14.86 2.25
N ALA A 178 -19.25 15.39 1.39
CA ALA A 178 -19.61 14.74 0.12
C ALA A 178 -18.43 14.67 -0.88
N GLN A 179 -17.44 15.55 -0.70
CA GLN A 179 -16.23 15.61 -1.55
C GLN A 179 -15.11 14.69 -1.05
N GLN A 180 -15.30 14.02 0.09
CA GLN A 180 -14.30 13.08 0.60
C GLN A 180 -14.10 11.92 -0.37
N SER A 181 -12.83 11.63 -0.65
CA SER A 181 -12.41 10.43 -1.37
C SER A 181 -12.23 9.27 -0.41
N ILE A 182 -12.61 8.09 -0.86
CA ILE A 182 -12.46 6.84 -0.11
C ILE A 182 -11.53 5.90 -0.87
N ASN A 183 -10.49 5.43 -0.18
CA ASN A 183 -9.70 4.30 -0.61
C ASN A 183 -10.07 3.10 0.26
N TYR A 184 -10.72 2.12 -0.35
CA TYR A 184 -11.06 0.87 0.31
C TYR A 184 -10.00 -0.17 -0.06
N ASN A 185 -9.08 -0.38 0.87
CA ASN A 185 -7.88 -1.19 0.68
C ASN A 185 -8.15 -2.64 1.04
N THR A 186 -7.94 -3.55 0.08
CA THR A 186 -8.01 -4.98 0.31
C THR A 186 -6.71 -5.65 -0.08
N TYR A 187 -6.29 -6.63 0.71
CA TYR A 187 -5.05 -7.38 0.53
C TYR A 187 -5.36 -8.86 0.59
N ALA A 188 -4.87 -9.61 -0.38
CA ALA A 188 -4.83 -11.06 -0.34
C ALA A 188 -3.35 -11.48 -0.19
N LEU A 189 -3.01 -12.13 0.92
CA LEU A 189 -1.65 -12.60 1.17
C LEU A 189 -1.40 -13.91 0.44
N GLY A 190 -0.23 -13.99 -0.20
CA GLY A 190 0.27 -15.17 -0.87
C GLY A 190 1.61 -15.61 -0.31
N ARG A 191 2.20 -16.64 -0.92
CA ARG A 191 3.48 -17.21 -0.54
C ARG A 191 4.66 -16.24 -0.70
N GLU A 192 4.67 -15.49 -1.82
CA GLU A 192 5.82 -14.66 -2.23
C GLU A 192 5.57 -13.16 -2.05
N GLY A 193 4.39 -12.80 -1.55
CA GLY A 193 3.96 -11.40 -1.38
C GLY A 193 2.45 -11.30 -1.28
N TYR A 194 1.88 -10.23 -1.81
CA TYR A 194 0.45 -10.01 -1.74
C TYR A 194 -0.11 -9.30 -2.97
N ILE A 195 -1.39 -9.54 -3.22
CA ILE A 195 -2.16 -8.80 -4.23
C ILE A 195 -3.08 -7.80 -3.50
N THR A 196 -3.09 -6.57 -3.97
CA THR A 196 -4.04 -5.55 -3.51
C THR A 196 -5.09 -5.30 -4.58
N LEU A 197 -6.33 -5.12 -4.13
CA LEU A 197 -7.46 -4.65 -4.93
C LEU A 197 -8.02 -3.41 -4.25
N ASN A 198 -7.49 -2.23 -4.59
CA ASN A 198 -7.87 -0.98 -3.95
C ASN A 198 -9.03 -0.35 -4.70
N LEU A 199 -10.20 -0.34 -4.08
CA LEU A 199 -11.38 0.34 -4.60
C LEU A 199 -11.29 1.84 -4.30
N ILE A 200 -11.33 2.63 -5.36
CA ILE A 200 -11.39 4.09 -5.33
C ILE A 200 -12.83 4.52 -5.60
N THR A 201 -13.39 5.23 -4.66
CA THR A 201 -14.78 5.69 -4.71
C THR A 201 -14.96 7.00 -3.93
N SER A 202 -16.19 7.46 -3.74
CA SER A 202 -16.53 8.66 -2.98
C SER A 202 -17.25 8.35 -1.68
N ARG A 203 -17.28 9.33 -0.77
CA ARG A 203 -18.07 9.21 0.46
C ARG A 203 -19.57 8.98 0.18
N ALA A 204 -20.07 9.50 -0.93
CA ALA A 204 -21.48 9.38 -1.30
C ALA A 204 -21.86 7.98 -1.79
N THR A 205 -20.90 7.21 -2.35
CA THR A 205 -21.18 5.94 -3.03
C THR A 205 -20.56 4.73 -2.34
N ILE A 206 -19.70 4.91 -1.33
CA ILE A 206 -18.96 3.82 -0.68
C ILE A 206 -19.85 2.67 -0.20
N GLU A 207 -21.01 2.93 0.35
CA GLU A 207 -21.89 1.88 0.88
C GLU A 207 -22.47 0.99 -0.25
N ALA A 208 -22.70 1.59 -1.42
CA ALA A 208 -23.13 0.86 -2.62
C ALA A 208 -21.96 0.12 -3.30
N ASP A 209 -20.75 0.68 -3.24
CA ASP A 209 -19.58 0.17 -3.93
C ASP A 209 -18.78 -0.86 -3.11
N LYS A 210 -18.85 -0.80 -1.77
CA LYS A 210 -18.14 -1.68 -0.85
C LYS A 210 -18.32 -3.19 -1.15
N PRO A 211 -19.51 -3.68 -1.50
CA PRO A 211 -19.69 -5.08 -1.87
C PRO A 211 -18.83 -5.54 -3.05
N VAL A 212 -18.49 -4.62 -3.97
CA VAL A 212 -17.62 -4.90 -5.13
C VAL A 212 -16.24 -5.36 -4.67
N ALA A 213 -15.66 -4.69 -3.69
CA ALA A 213 -14.34 -5.06 -3.14
C ALA A 213 -14.37 -6.48 -2.55
N GLY A 214 -15.41 -6.81 -1.80
CA GLY A 214 -15.60 -8.17 -1.25
C GLY A 214 -15.80 -9.23 -2.33
N GLN A 215 -16.57 -8.92 -3.38
CA GLN A 215 -16.81 -9.80 -4.50
C GLN A 215 -15.52 -10.10 -5.27
N LEU A 216 -14.73 -9.07 -5.60
CA LEU A 216 -13.45 -9.23 -6.29
C LEU A 216 -12.43 -9.98 -5.43
N LEU A 217 -12.38 -9.68 -4.13
CA LEU A 217 -11.49 -10.37 -3.21
C LEU A 217 -11.85 -11.86 -3.09
N SER A 218 -13.14 -12.20 -3.12
CA SER A 218 -13.60 -13.59 -3.11
C SER A 218 -13.36 -14.31 -4.46
N ALA A 219 -13.36 -13.58 -5.56
CA ALA A 219 -13.10 -14.09 -6.89
C ALA A 219 -11.60 -14.30 -7.21
N LEU A 220 -10.70 -13.80 -6.35
CA LEU A 220 -9.26 -13.92 -6.50
C LEU A 220 -8.78 -15.25 -5.91
N ASN A 221 -8.09 -16.05 -6.72
CA ASN A 221 -7.55 -17.35 -6.35
C ASN A 221 -6.07 -17.43 -6.71
N PHE A 222 -5.22 -17.70 -5.72
CA PHE A 222 -3.81 -17.96 -5.99
C PHE A 222 -3.62 -19.25 -6.78
N ASN A 223 -2.62 -19.27 -7.65
CA ASN A 223 -2.22 -20.45 -8.39
C ASN A 223 -1.62 -21.51 -7.44
N GLY A 224 -1.61 -22.78 -7.85
CA GLY A 224 -0.99 -23.85 -7.06
C GLY A 224 0.46 -23.53 -6.70
N GLY A 225 0.81 -23.68 -5.45
CA GLY A 225 2.14 -23.33 -4.91
C GLY A 225 2.38 -21.84 -4.65
N LYS A 226 1.38 -20.96 -4.86
CA LYS A 226 1.48 -19.51 -4.65
C LYS A 226 0.61 -19.01 -3.50
N GLY A 227 -0.21 -19.86 -2.91
CA GLY A 227 -1.04 -19.52 -1.77
C GLY A 227 -0.24 -19.30 -0.49
N TYR A 228 -0.85 -18.66 0.48
CA TYR A 228 -0.21 -18.36 1.77
C TYR A 228 0.24 -19.62 2.52
N ALA A 229 -0.58 -20.68 2.48
CA ALA A 229 -0.28 -21.96 3.11
C ALA A 229 0.87 -22.74 2.42
N ASP A 230 1.28 -22.34 1.21
CA ASP A 230 2.35 -23.01 0.47
C ASP A 230 3.76 -22.53 0.90
N PHE A 231 3.85 -21.65 1.90
CA PHE A 231 5.09 -21.10 2.41
C PHE A 231 6.06 -22.19 2.91
N ASN A 232 7.32 -22.09 2.49
CA ASN A 232 8.40 -22.95 2.93
C ASN A 232 9.52 -22.13 3.60
N SER A 233 9.64 -22.26 4.92
CA SER A 233 10.61 -21.50 5.71
C SER A 233 12.08 -21.75 5.36
N SER A 234 12.38 -22.84 4.64
CA SER A 234 13.76 -23.19 4.25
C SER A 234 14.20 -22.52 2.94
N THR A 235 13.25 -22.11 2.09
CA THR A 235 13.55 -21.62 0.74
C THR A 235 12.98 -20.24 0.45
N ASP A 236 11.92 -19.86 1.14
CA ASP A 236 11.16 -18.68 0.78
C ASP A 236 11.64 -17.43 1.53
N LYS A 237 11.58 -16.32 0.84
CA LYS A 237 11.88 -15.02 1.42
C LYS A 237 10.75 -14.60 2.36
N VAL A 238 11.07 -14.23 3.59
CA VAL A 238 10.16 -13.60 4.53
C VAL A 238 10.26 -12.08 4.36
N ALA A 239 9.10 -11.41 4.37
CA ALA A 239 9.05 -9.96 4.35
C ALA A 239 9.69 -9.36 5.62
N GLU A 240 10.26 -8.17 5.49
CA GLU A 240 10.88 -7.47 6.62
C GLU A 240 9.86 -6.79 7.55
N TYR A 241 8.58 -6.92 7.26
CA TYR A 241 7.47 -6.29 7.99
C TYR A 241 6.25 -7.21 8.02
N GLY A 242 5.38 -7.00 9.01
CA GLY A 242 4.12 -7.72 9.20
C GLY A 242 2.91 -6.94 8.68
N LEU A 243 1.71 -7.39 9.07
CA LEU A 243 0.43 -6.82 8.62
C LEU A 243 0.22 -5.36 9.04
N ALA A 244 0.67 -4.97 10.22
CA ALA A 244 0.54 -3.59 10.71
C ALA A 244 1.13 -2.58 9.72
N ALA A 245 2.22 -2.93 9.04
CA ALA A 245 2.85 -2.07 8.04
C ALA A 245 2.01 -1.91 6.76
N LEU A 246 1.15 -2.87 6.43
CA LEU A 246 0.23 -2.77 5.30
C LEU A 246 -0.90 -1.75 5.57
N VAL A 247 -1.21 -1.53 6.84
CA VAL A 247 -2.18 -0.50 7.27
C VAL A 247 -1.49 0.85 7.42
N ALA A 248 -0.43 0.91 8.23
CA ALA A 248 0.25 2.16 8.59
C ALA A 248 1.14 2.74 7.45
N GLY A 249 1.36 1.97 6.38
CA GLY A 249 2.28 2.30 5.31
C GLY A 249 3.76 2.04 5.66
N VAL A 250 4.61 2.04 4.64
CA VAL A 250 6.04 1.65 4.75
C VAL A 250 6.87 2.56 5.66
N ALA A 251 6.33 3.69 6.12
CA ALA A 251 6.99 4.57 7.08
C ALA A 251 7.28 3.86 8.42
N VAL A 252 6.46 2.86 8.81
CA VAL A 252 6.69 2.00 9.98
C VAL A 252 7.99 1.20 9.84
N LYS A 253 8.43 0.91 8.61
CA LYS A 253 9.70 0.22 8.34
C LYS A 253 10.92 0.94 8.93
N LYS A 254 10.93 2.28 8.93
CA LYS A 254 12.02 3.06 9.52
C LYS A 254 11.88 3.24 11.03
N LEU A 255 10.66 3.41 11.53
CA LEU A 255 10.43 3.61 12.97
C LEU A 255 10.55 2.31 13.75
N GLY A 256 10.02 1.19 13.24
CA GLY A 256 10.14 -0.13 13.86
C GLY A 256 11.59 -0.62 13.89
N LEU A 257 12.33 -0.47 12.80
CA LEU A 257 13.76 -0.84 12.75
C LEU A 257 14.58 0.03 13.69
N PHE A 258 14.35 1.35 13.75
CA PHE A 258 15.04 2.23 14.70
C PHE A 258 14.63 1.96 16.14
N ALA A 259 13.37 1.62 16.42
CA ALA A 259 12.92 1.22 17.77
C ALA A 259 13.54 -0.12 18.19
N VAL A 260 13.62 -1.10 17.29
CA VAL A 260 14.29 -2.40 17.55
C VAL A 260 15.79 -2.21 17.68
N ILE A 261 16.42 -1.40 16.84
CA ILE A 261 17.84 -1.06 16.95
C ILE A 261 18.10 -0.27 18.24
N ALA A 262 17.27 0.72 18.56
CA ALA A 262 17.39 1.47 19.81
C ALA A 262 17.16 0.59 21.05
N ALA A 263 16.17 -0.29 21.04
CA ALA A 263 15.92 -1.25 22.11
C ALA A 263 17.06 -2.28 22.23
N PHE A 264 17.64 -2.72 21.11
CA PHE A 264 18.82 -3.56 21.08
C PHE A 264 20.01 -2.83 21.70
N PHE A 265 20.34 -1.61 21.25
CA PHE A 265 21.43 -0.82 21.83
C PHE A 265 21.19 -0.46 23.29
N LEU A 266 19.97 -0.14 23.73
CA LEU A 266 19.63 0.09 25.13
C LEU A 266 19.79 -1.17 25.98
N LYS A 267 19.45 -2.34 25.45
CA LYS A 267 19.62 -3.62 26.13
C LYS A 267 21.10 -4.01 26.26
N PHE A 268 21.91 -3.70 25.26
CA PHE A 268 23.34 -3.98 25.26
C PHE A 268 24.19 -2.84 25.84
N ALA A 269 23.68 -1.59 25.89
CA ALA A 269 24.37 -0.47 26.55
C ALA A 269 24.65 -0.74 28.03
N LYS A 270 23.74 -1.42 28.75
CA LYS A 270 23.97 -1.84 30.12
C LYS A 270 25.09 -2.89 30.24
N ILE A 271 25.17 -3.81 29.27
CA ILE A 271 26.22 -4.83 29.24
C ILE A 271 27.56 -4.21 28.83
N ALA A 272 27.56 -3.29 27.86
CA ALA A 272 28.75 -2.56 27.44
C ALA A 272 29.28 -1.62 28.54
N LEU A 273 28.39 -0.96 29.30
CA LEU A 273 28.78 -0.15 30.48
C LEU A 273 29.37 -1.02 31.59
N LEU A 274 28.79 -2.20 31.88
CA LEU A 274 29.34 -3.12 32.88
C LEU A 274 30.65 -3.72 32.41
N ALA A 275 30.80 -4.11 31.14
CA ALA A 275 32.05 -4.60 30.57
C ALA A 275 33.12 -3.49 30.52
N GLY A 276 32.76 -2.26 30.16
CA GLY A 276 33.64 -1.10 30.12
C GLY A 276 34.15 -0.70 31.52
N ALA A 277 33.26 -0.72 32.52
CA ALA A 277 33.65 -0.47 33.92
C ALA A 277 34.57 -1.58 34.46
N GLY A 278 34.31 -2.85 34.09
CA GLY A 278 35.21 -3.95 34.43
C GLY A 278 36.60 -3.81 33.79
N LEU A 279 36.63 -3.44 32.53
CA LEU A 279 37.90 -3.22 31.80
C LEU A 279 38.71 -2.05 32.37
N LEU A 280 38.06 -0.93 32.71
CA LEU A 280 38.71 0.21 33.35
C LEU A 280 39.21 -0.13 34.75
N ALA A 281 38.51 -0.95 35.52
CA ALA A 281 38.98 -1.44 36.82
C ALA A 281 40.23 -2.35 36.70
N VAL A 282 40.28 -3.22 35.69
CA VAL A 282 41.43 -4.08 35.40
C VAL A 282 42.63 -3.25 34.95
N ILE A 283 42.42 -2.29 34.06
CA ILE A 283 43.46 -1.36 33.59
C ILE A 283 43.98 -0.52 34.75
N GLY A 284 43.12 0.07 35.58
CA GLY A 284 43.48 0.84 36.77
C GLY A 284 44.32 0.02 37.76
N LYS A 285 43.94 -1.27 37.98
CA LYS A 285 44.70 -2.17 38.87
C LYS A 285 46.04 -2.58 38.27
N PHE A 286 46.18 -2.64 36.96
CA PHE A 286 47.45 -2.91 36.28
C PHE A 286 48.44 -1.74 36.38
N PHE A 287 47.96 -0.51 36.27
CA PHE A 287 48.80 0.70 36.43
C PHE A 287 49.11 1.06 37.86
N SER A 288 48.25 0.69 38.84
CA SER A 288 48.55 0.92 40.26
C SER A 288 49.59 -0.02 40.84
N ARG A 289 49.73 -1.25 40.29
CA ARG A 289 50.78 -2.21 40.69
C ARG A 289 52.21 -1.79 40.27
N LYS A 290 52.33 -0.92 39.26
CA LYS A 290 53.62 -0.48 38.74
C LYS A 290 54.22 0.72 39.54
N LYS A 291 53.49 1.24 40.58
CA LYS A 291 53.90 2.37 41.38
C LYS A 291 54.38 2.00 42.79
N SER A 292 54.44 0.69 43.13
CA SER A 292 54.88 0.22 44.44
C SER A 292 56.26 -0.46 44.44
N ASP A 293 56.99 -0.44 43.28
CA ASP A 293 58.32 -1.00 43.15
C ASP A 293 59.35 0.07 42.72
N THR A 294 59.31 1.27 43.32
CA THR A 294 60.35 2.27 43.23
C THR A 294 60.58 2.92 44.60
#